data_0b1b2bdd5d64d57fdc3f95bd4b09bbc4
#
_entry.id   0b1b2bdd5d64d57fdc3f95bd4b09bbc4
#
_cell.length_a   1.000
_cell.length_b   1.000
_cell.length_c   1.000
_cell.angle_alpha   90.00
_cell.angle_beta   90.00
_cell.angle_gamma   90.00
#
_symmetry.space_group_name_H-M   'P 1'
#
loop_
_entity.id
_entity.type
_entity.pdbx_description
1 polymer ?
#
loop_
_entity_poly.entity_id
_entity_poly.type
_entity_poly.pdbx_seq_one_letter_code
_entity_poly.pdbx_strand_id
1 'polypeptide(L)'
;ALAQAKGFDQVLWLASDRDEITEVGSMNIFFVLEHDEKTVELVTPPLDRGDILPGVTRDSILEVAKTWEDVIVSERSITMTELKSANLLEAFGAGTAAVVVPICSIQHNGKNMEIPATGPLTKRVWDAVTGIQYGRIEGPEGWSVKI
;
A
#
# COMPACT_ATOMS: atom_id res chain seq x y z
N ALA A 1 -18.10 -0.24 -11.58
CA ALA A 1 -19.31 -0.90 -12.04
C ALA A 1 -19.06 -2.32 -12.52
N LEU A 2 -18.18 -2.54 -13.53
CA LEU A 2 -17.94 -3.89 -14.05
C LEU A 2 -17.26 -4.81 -13.03
N ALA A 3 -16.29 -4.31 -12.28
CA ALA A 3 -15.60 -5.06 -11.23
C ALA A 3 -16.59 -5.50 -10.13
N GLN A 4 -17.43 -4.60 -9.67
CA GLN A 4 -18.46 -4.89 -8.66
C GLN A 4 -19.46 -5.92 -9.17
N ALA A 5 -19.87 -5.84 -10.44
CA ALA A 5 -20.76 -6.81 -11.05
C ALA A 5 -20.16 -8.23 -11.07
N LYS A 6 -18.84 -8.36 -11.04
CA LYS A 6 -18.11 -9.62 -10.94
C LYS A 6 -17.74 -10.02 -9.51
N GLY A 7 -18.21 -9.28 -8.50
CA GLY A 7 -17.96 -9.57 -7.10
C GLY A 7 -16.66 -9.02 -6.54
N PHE A 8 -16.03 -8.04 -7.20
CA PHE A 8 -14.82 -7.38 -6.72
C PHE A 8 -15.13 -6.02 -6.13
N ASP A 9 -14.46 -5.66 -5.07
CA ASP A 9 -14.67 -4.40 -4.37
C ASP A 9 -14.03 -3.22 -5.10
N GLN A 10 -12.83 -3.41 -5.67
CA GLN A 10 -12.05 -2.35 -6.28
C GLN A 10 -11.34 -2.82 -7.55
N VAL A 11 -10.88 -1.85 -8.33
CA VAL A 11 -10.09 -2.07 -9.55
C VAL A 11 -8.64 -1.75 -9.26
N LEU A 12 -7.75 -2.66 -9.64
CA LEU A 12 -6.30 -2.40 -9.64
C LEU A 12 -5.93 -1.82 -11.00
N TRP A 13 -5.45 -0.59 -11.00
CA TRP A 13 -5.08 0.11 -12.23
C TRP A 13 -3.67 -0.24 -12.65
N LEU A 14 -3.53 -0.61 -13.92
CA LEU A 14 -2.25 -0.94 -14.54
C LEU A 14 -1.93 0.06 -15.64
N ALA A 15 -0.67 0.42 -15.74
CA ALA A 15 -0.17 1.33 -16.76
C ALA A 15 0.86 0.60 -17.63
N SER A 16 1.01 1.06 -18.86
CA SER A 16 1.92 0.53 -19.87
C SER A 16 1.61 -0.91 -20.30
N ASP A 17 2.33 -1.38 -21.30
CA ASP A 17 2.27 -2.75 -21.81
C ASP A 17 2.96 -3.78 -20.90
N ARG A 18 3.64 -3.31 -19.83
CA ARG A 18 4.31 -4.15 -18.85
C ARG A 18 3.44 -4.45 -17.61
N ASP A 19 2.18 -4.02 -17.61
CA ASP A 19 1.29 -4.17 -16.46
C ASP A 19 1.87 -3.60 -15.16
N GLU A 20 2.40 -2.39 -15.24
CA GLU A 20 2.90 -1.66 -14.08
C GLU A 20 1.74 -1.22 -13.20
N ILE A 21 1.81 -1.58 -11.92
CA ILE A 21 0.75 -1.28 -10.96
C ILE A 21 0.83 0.19 -10.57
N THR A 22 -0.31 0.87 -10.56
CA THR A 22 -0.37 2.30 -10.21
C THR A 22 -1.16 2.56 -8.94
N GLU A 23 -2.44 2.23 -8.93
CA GLU A 23 -3.36 2.52 -7.83
C GLU A 23 -4.41 1.44 -7.70
N VAL A 24 -5.09 1.39 -6.56
CA VAL A 24 -6.27 0.55 -6.34
C VAL A 24 -7.48 1.44 -6.07
N GLY A 25 -8.50 1.37 -6.96
CA GLY A 25 -9.64 2.27 -6.88
C GLY A 25 -9.21 3.73 -6.94
N SER A 26 -9.50 4.48 -5.89
CA SER A 26 -9.07 5.87 -5.69
C SER A 26 -7.96 6.01 -4.64
N MET A 27 -7.31 4.91 -4.28
CA MET A 27 -6.31 4.84 -3.23
C MET A 27 -4.91 4.55 -3.80
N ASN A 28 -3.88 5.01 -3.10
CA ASN A 28 -2.51 4.55 -3.33
C ASN A 28 -2.38 3.09 -2.89
N ILE A 29 -1.50 2.34 -3.51
CA ILE A 29 -1.29 0.92 -3.19
C ILE A 29 0.08 0.68 -2.59
N PHE A 30 0.13 -0.23 -1.62
CA PHE A 30 1.37 -0.69 -0.98
C PHE A 30 1.42 -2.20 -0.98
N PHE A 31 2.62 -2.74 -1.15
CA PHE A 31 2.91 -4.17 -1.03
C PHE A 31 3.98 -4.41 0.01
N VAL A 32 3.83 -5.47 0.76
CA VAL A 32 4.84 -5.94 1.72
C VAL A 32 5.43 -7.22 1.17
N LEU A 33 6.71 -7.16 0.80
CA LEU A 33 7.45 -8.29 0.25
C LEU A 33 8.46 -8.80 1.26
N GLU A 34 8.65 -10.12 1.32
CA GLU A 34 9.73 -10.68 2.11
C GLU A 34 11.08 -10.22 1.54
N HIS A 35 11.96 -9.74 2.39
CA HIS A 35 13.32 -9.36 2.02
C HIS A 35 14.34 -10.37 2.55
N ASP A 36 14.36 -10.59 3.86
CA ASP A 36 15.13 -11.63 4.53
C ASP A 36 14.40 -12.09 5.81
N GLU A 37 15.05 -12.90 6.65
CA GLU A 37 14.44 -13.47 7.86
C GLU A 37 13.98 -12.41 8.88
N LYS A 38 14.55 -11.21 8.84
CA LYS A 38 14.30 -10.15 9.84
C LYS A 38 13.69 -8.90 9.26
N THR A 39 13.72 -8.72 7.94
CA THR A 39 13.28 -7.49 7.28
C THR A 39 12.30 -7.78 6.18
N VAL A 40 11.41 -6.79 5.94
CA VAL A 40 10.46 -6.78 4.83
C VAL A 40 10.66 -5.53 4.01
N GLU A 41 10.27 -5.57 2.74
CA GLU A 41 10.25 -4.40 1.87
C GLU A 41 8.83 -3.89 1.75
N LEU A 42 8.61 -2.62 2.09
CA LEU A 42 7.36 -1.91 1.85
C LEU A 42 7.51 -1.13 0.55
N VAL A 43 6.76 -1.54 -0.47
CA VAL A 43 6.87 -0.99 -1.83
C VAL A 43 5.61 -0.24 -2.20
N THR A 44 5.77 0.95 -2.75
CA THR A 44 4.70 1.70 -3.39
C THR A 44 5.18 2.29 -4.70
N PRO A 45 4.32 2.39 -5.74
CA PRO A 45 4.72 3.00 -7.01
C PRO A 45 5.16 4.45 -6.83
N PRO A 46 6.18 4.91 -7.60
CA PRO A 46 6.70 6.27 -7.49
C PRO A 46 5.76 7.29 -8.14
N LEU A 47 5.89 8.55 -7.77
CA LEU A 47 5.07 9.64 -8.28
C LEU A 47 5.63 10.32 -9.55
N ASP A 48 6.81 9.92 -9.99
CA ASP A 48 7.56 10.59 -11.07
C ASP A 48 6.88 10.57 -12.44
N ARG A 49 5.94 9.63 -12.65
CA ARG A 49 5.21 9.50 -13.91
C ARG A 49 4.02 10.45 -14.03
N GLY A 50 3.55 11.02 -12.93
CA GLY A 50 2.40 11.91 -12.90
C GLY A 50 1.02 11.25 -13.03
N ASP A 51 0.96 9.92 -13.08
CA ASP A 51 -0.30 9.15 -13.19
C ASP A 51 -0.81 8.62 -11.85
N ILE A 52 -0.14 8.96 -10.76
CA ILE A 52 -0.47 8.53 -9.41
C ILE A 52 -0.70 9.76 -8.53
N LEU A 53 -1.83 9.77 -7.80
CA LEU A 53 -2.13 10.85 -6.88
C LEU A 53 -1.14 10.87 -5.69
N PRO A 54 -0.56 12.04 -5.39
CA PRO A 54 0.32 12.18 -4.22
C PRO A 54 -0.50 12.27 -2.93
N GLY A 55 -1.02 11.12 -2.48
CA GLY A 55 -1.88 11.07 -1.30
C GLY A 55 -1.16 11.47 -0.02
N VAL A 56 -1.84 12.23 0.83
CA VAL A 56 -1.31 12.65 2.14
C VAL A 56 -1.09 11.44 3.04
N THR A 57 -2.02 10.51 3.06
CA THR A 57 -1.89 9.26 3.82
C THR A 57 -0.70 8.43 3.32
N ARG A 58 -0.50 8.37 1.99
CA ARG A 58 0.68 7.73 1.39
C ARG A 58 1.98 8.32 1.94
N ASP A 59 2.07 9.62 1.91
CA ASP A 59 3.26 10.34 2.39
C ASP A 59 3.52 10.08 3.88
N SER A 60 2.46 10.11 4.69
CA SER A 60 2.52 9.80 6.12
C SER A 60 3.03 8.39 6.39
N ILE A 61 2.56 7.41 5.62
CA ILE A 61 2.99 6.01 5.75
C ILE A 61 4.48 5.89 5.46
N LEU A 62 4.95 6.51 4.38
CA LEU A 62 6.36 6.46 4.00
C LEU A 62 7.25 7.09 5.08
N GLU A 63 6.86 8.25 5.61
CA GLU A 63 7.61 8.94 6.67
C GLU A 63 7.74 8.09 7.93
N VAL A 64 6.64 7.51 8.39
CA VAL A 64 6.63 6.67 9.59
C VAL A 64 7.43 5.38 9.37
N ALA A 65 7.20 4.70 8.26
CA ALA A 65 7.85 3.42 7.97
C ALA A 65 9.37 3.55 7.84
N LYS A 66 9.86 4.69 7.36
CA LYS A 66 11.32 4.97 7.28
C LYS A 66 11.99 4.99 8.65
N THR A 67 11.24 5.16 9.73
CA THR A 67 11.79 5.12 11.09
C THR A 67 11.93 3.71 11.65
N TRP A 68 11.39 2.70 10.97
CA TRP A 68 11.40 1.31 11.42
C TRP A 68 12.59 0.55 10.86
N GLU A 69 13.39 -0.03 11.75
CA GLU A 69 14.65 -0.72 11.37
C GLU A 69 14.41 -2.04 10.61
N ASP A 70 13.26 -2.67 10.85
CA ASP A 70 12.87 -3.94 10.22
C ASP A 70 12.15 -3.78 8.87
N VAL A 71 12.03 -2.56 8.39
CA VAL A 71 11.31 -2.25 7.14
C VAL A 71 12.21 -1.47 6.18
N ILE A 72 12.36 -2.00 4.97
CA ILE A 72 12.98 -1.27 3.85
C ILE A 72 11.86 -0.59 3.08
N VAL A 73 11.91 0.73 2.95
CA VAL A 73 10.90 1.51 2.23
C VAL A 73 11.39 1.80 0.83
N SER A 74 10.62 1.39 -0.17
CA SER A 74 10.97 1.56 -1.59
C SER A 74 9.84 2.25 -2.34
N GLU A 75 10.16 3.36 -2.99
CA GLU A 75 9.30 3.97 -4.00
C GLU A 75 9.84 3.55 -5.37
N ARG A 76 9.26 2.53 -5.95
CA ARG A 76 9.69 1.97 -7.23
C ARG A 76 8.52 1.35 -7.97
N SER A 77 8.66 1.25 -9.28
CA SER A 77 7.67 0.55 -10.11
C SER A 77 7.66 -0.94 -9.76
N ILE A 78 6.46 -1.51 -9.77
CA ILE A 78 6.26 -2.94 -9.62
C ILE A 78 5.23 -3.39 -10.66
N THR A 79 5.53 -4.49 -11.34
CA THR A 79 4.66 -5.07 -12.35
C THR A 79 3.88 -6.25 -11.78
N MET A 80 2.79 -6.64 -12.46
CA MET A 80 2.05 -7.84 -12.08
C MET A 80 2.93 -9.10 -12.16
N THR A 81 3.84 -9.16 -13.13
CA THR A 81 4.78 -10.28 -13.28
C THR A 81 5.70 -10.38 -12.06
N GLU A 82 6.28 -9.27 -11.65
CA GLU A 82 7.12 -9.21 -10.44
C GLU A 82 6.33 -9.61 -9.19
N LEU A 83 5.12 -9.08 -9.04
CA LEU A 83 4.27 -9.36 -7.89
C LEU A 83 3.93 -10.85 -7.77
N LYS A 84 3.67 -11.51 -8.89
CA LYS A 84 3.36 -12.95 -8.93
C LYS A 84 4.57 -13.84 -8.59
N SER A 85 5.78 -13.38 -8.88
CA SER A 85 7.01 -14.12 -8.61
C SER A 85 7.64 -13.78 -7.25
N ALA A 86 7.25 -12.66 -6.63
CA ALA A 86 7.73 -12.25 -5.33
C ALA A 86 7.04 -13.01 -4.20
N ASN A 87 7.65 -13.06 -3.03
CA ASN A 87 7.00 -13.55 -1.84
C ASN A 87 6.18 -12.41 -1.21
N LEU A 88 4.94 -12.27 -1.68
CA LEU A 88 4.02 -11.24 -1.23
C LEU A 88 3.40 -11.63 0.10
N LEU A 89 3.66 -10.84 1.14
CA LEU A 89 3.16 -11.08 2.49
C LEU A 89 1.86 -10.34 2.77
N GLU A 90 1.77 -9.08 2.34
CA GLU A 90 0.62 -8.22 2.59
C GLU A 90 0.45 -7.24 1.45
N ALA A 91 -0.78 -6.74 1.29
CA ALA A 91 -1.08 -5.61 0.40
C ALA A 91 -2.18 -4.76 1.01
N PHE A 92 -2.11 -3.46 0.81
CA PHE A 92 -3.16 -2.55 1.28
C PHE A 92 -3.24 -1.29 0.43
N GLY A 93 -4.45 -0.72 0.40
CA GLY A 93 -4.68 0.60 -0.16
C GLY A 93 -4.61 1.66 0.92
N ALA A 94 -4.21 2.87 0.55
CA ALA A 94 -4.15 4.02 1.46
C ALA A 94 -4.90 5.21 0.85
N GLY A 95 -5.81 5.79 1.60
CA GLY A 95 -6.62 6.93 1.15
C GLY A 95 -7.14 7.75 2.30
N THR A 96 -7.80 8.86 1.98
CA THR A 96 -8.29 9.84 2.98
C THR A 96 -9.46 9.30 3.80
N ALA A 97 -10.40 8.62 3.16
CA ALA A 97 -11.64 8.18 3.83
C ALA A 97 -11.42 6.98 4.74
N ALA A 98 -10.67 5.99 4.28
CA ALA A 98 -10.49 4.70 4.97
C ALA A 98 -9.09 4.50 5.52
N VAL A 99 -8.23 5.46 5.43
CA VAL A 99 -6.80 5.50 5.83
C VAL A 99 -6.02 4.32 5.26
N VAL A 100 -6.26 3.10 5.75
CA VAL A 100 -5.61 1.86 5.29
C VAL A 100 -6.68 0.79 5.08
N VAL A 101 -6.68 0.17 3.90
CA VAL A 101 -7.62 -0.90 3.54
C VAL A 101 -6.83 -2.14 3.13
N PRO A 102 -6.88 -3.23 3.92
CA PRO A 102 -6.21 -4.47 3.54
C PRO A 102 -6.77 -5.07 2.26
N ILE A 103 -5.90 -5.66 1.45
CA ILE A 103 -6.28 -6.37 0.23
C ILE A 103 -6.02 -7.86 0.46
N CYS A 104 -7.03 -8.71 0.28
CA CYS A 104 -6.92 -10.14 0.54
C CYS A 104 -6.78 -11.00 -0.73
N SER A 105 -7.10 -10.44 -1.89
CA SER A 105 -6.90 -11.15 -3.16
C SER A 105 -6.84 -10.17 -4.33
N ILE A 106 -6.10 -10.55 -5.36
CA ILE A 106 -6.02 -9.82 -6.63
C ILE A 106 -6.32 -10.80 -7.76
N GLN A 107 -7.24 -10.46 -8.64
CA GLN A 107 -7.49 -11.22 -9.86
C GLN A 107 -6.85 -10.52 -11.05
N HIS A 108 -6.08 -11.27 -11.84
CA HIS A 108 -5.46 -10.79 -13.06
C HIS A 108 -5.49 -11.88 -14.12
N ASN A 109 -6.03 -11.55 -15.30
CA ASN A 109 -6.18 -12.50 -16.42
C ASN A 109 -6.89 -13.81 -16.03
N GLY A 110 -7.96 -13.69 -15.23
CA GLY A 110 -8.76 -14.82 -14.79
C GLY A 110 -8.14 -15.68 -13.69
N LYS A 111 -6.96 -15.33 -13.19
CA LYS A 111 -6.27 -16.03 -12.10
C LYS A 111 -6.33 -15.24 -10.82
N ASN A 112 -6.68 -15.90 -9.72
CA ASN A 112 -6.67 -15.30 -8.39
C ASN A 112 -5.31 -15.46 -7.74
N MET A 113 -4.81 -14.36 -7.18
CA MET A 113 -3.68 -14.35 -6.27
C MET A 113 -4.21 -14.09 -4.87
N GLU A 114 -4.14 -15.09 -4.00
CA GLU A 114 -4.52 -14.95 -2.61
C GLU A 114 -3.38 -14.27 -1.83
N ILE A 115 -3.75 -13.31 -0.99
CA ILE A 115 -2.82 -12.61 -0.11
C ILE A 115 -3.17 -13.01 1.31
N PRO A 116 -2.20 -13.36 2.17
CA PRO A 116 -2.49 -13.65 3.56
C PRO A 116 -3.37 -12.55 4.17
N ALA A 117 -4.26 -12.95 5.08
CA ALA A 117 -5.14 -12.00 5.77
C ALA A 117 -4.32 -10.89 6.43
N THR A 118 -4.97 -9.80 6.83
CA THR A 118 -4.33 -8.61 7.42
C THR A 118 -3.13 -8.97 8.28
N GLY A 119 -1.96 -8.69 7.76
CA GLY A 119 -0.71 -9.02 8.41
C GLY A 119 -0.26 -7.98 9.43
N PRO A 120 0.81 -8.26 10.17
CA PRO A 120 1.28 -7.41 11.25
C PRO A 120 1.72 -6.02 10.78
N LEU A 121 2.28 -5.89 9.58
CA LEU A 121 2.76 -4.60 9.10
C LEU A 121 1.60 -3.68 8.72
N THR A 122 0.58 -4.18 8.04
CA THR A 122 -0.62 -3.40 7.70
C THR A 122 -1.27 -2.85 8.96
N LYS A 123 -1.40 -3.66 10.00
CA LYS A 123 -1.93 -3.22 11.29
C LYS A 123 -1.04 -2.19 11.97
N ARG A 124 0.27 -2.39 11.93
CA ARG A 124 1.26 -1.46 12.50
C ARG A 124 1.20 -0.10 11.82
N VAL A 125 1.07 -0.10 10.49
CA VAL A 125 0.89 1.14 9.70
C VAL A 125 -0.41 1.83 10.09
N TRP A 126 -1.51 1.10 10.16
CA TRP A 126 -2.80 1.66 10.53
C TRP A 126 -2.78 2.27 11.93
N ASP A 127 -2.22 1.57 12.91
CA ASP A 127 -2.10 2.06 14.29
C ASP A 127 -1.23 3.32 14.36
N ALA A 128 -0.11 3.34 13.65
CA ALA A 128 0.81 4.48 13.66
C ALA A 128 0.19 5.72 13.03
N VAL A 129 -0.39 5.60 11.84
CA VAL A 129 -0.96 6.74 11.11
C VAL A 129 -2.22 7.27 11.81
N THR A 130 -3.11 6.40 12.27
CA THR A 130 -4.30 6.84 13.02
C THR A 130 -3.92 7.40 14.39
N GLY A 131 -2.91 6.85 15.03
CA GLY A 131 -2.37 7.38 16.29
C GLY A 131 -1.87 8.81 16.15
N ILE A 132 -1.15 9.11 15.07
CA ILE A 132 -0.67 10.46 14.75
C ILE A 132 -1.86 11.40 14.46
N GLN A 133 -2.78 10.98 13.58
CA GLN A 133 -3.95 11.79 13.21
C GLN A 133 -4.83 12.17 14.39
N TYR A 134 -4.99 11.27 15.35
CA TYR A 134 -5.77 11.52 16.57
C TYR A 134 -4.94 12.08 17.74
N GLY A 135 -3.67 12.38 17.53
CA GLY A 135 -2.80 12.96 18.55
C GLY A 135 -2.41 11.99 19.67
N ARG A 136 -2.58 10.67 19.48
CA ARG A 136 -2.23 9.64 20.46
C ARG A 136 -0.73 9.37 20.54
N ILE A 137 -0.02 9.60 19.43
CA ILE A 137 1.44 9.50 19.35
C ILE A 137 1.97 10.73 18.61
N GLU A 138 3.22 11.07 18.87
CA GLU A 138 3.87 12.15 18.12
C GLU A 138 4.27 11.69 16.73
N GLY A 139 3.92 12.51 15.74
CA GLY A 139 4.36 12.35 14.37
C GLY A 139 5.42 13.38 14.02
N PRO A 140 5.88 13.40 12.77
CA PRO A 140 6.76 14.46 12.28
C PRO A 140 6.14 15.84 12.51
N GLU A 141 6.98 16.85 12.65
CA GLU A 141 6.54 18.21 12.89
C GLU A 141 5.53 18.68 11.83
N GLY A 142 4.42 19.25 12.28
CA GLY A 142 3.37 19.76 11.42
C GLY A 142 2.31 18.76 10.98
N TRP A 143 2.40 17.48 11.38
CA TRP A 143 1.43 16.46 10.95
C TRP A 143 0.12 16.52 11.73
N SER A 144 0.18 16.91 12.98
CA SER A 144 -1.03 17.13 13.78
C SER A 144 -0.91 18.37 14.61
N VAL A 145 -2.02 19.07 14.77
CA VAL A 145 -2.12 20.28 15.59
C VAL A 145 -3.13 20.01 16.70
N LYS A 146 -2.72 20.24 17.94
CA LYS A 146 -3.64 20.18 19.08
C LYS A 146 -4.50 21.44 19.06
N ILE A 147 -5.78 21.25 19.08
CA ILE A 147 -6.76 22.34 19.15
C ILE A 147 -7.25 22.50 20.57
#